data_c492f1f74fc3064773dad2403521762e
#
_entry.id   c492f1f74fc3064773dad2403521762e
#
_cell.length_a   1.000
_cell.length_b   1.000
_cell.length_c   1.000
_cell.angle_alpha   90.00
_cell.angle_beta   90.00
_cell.angle_gamma   90.00
#
_symmetry.space_group_name_H-M   'P 1'
#
loop_
_entity.id
_entity.type
_entity.pdbx_description
1 polymer ?
#
loop_
_entity_poly.entity_id
_entity_poly.type
_entity_poly.pdbx_seq_one_letter_code
_entity_poly.pdbx_strand_id
1 'polypeptide(L)'
;RTSNPGSADFQTQDMGGAPLYARVVEALQPAIQRLEGADGWSSLMLVAGATGPDEARKLRQLAPKCLFLVPGYGAQGSGAQDALAGFVRRGNHLEGGVVNASRSVNFPDGAASAGNLAEWQSAIAQAIDAAQADLTALSGIAERSGTLAGN
;
A
#
# COMPACT_ATOMS: atom_id res chain seq x y z
N ARG A 1 -7.14 -8.70 0.85
CA ARG A 1 -6.32 -9.72 1.49
C ARG A 1 -5.54 -9.08 2.65
N THR A 2 -5.67 -9.64 3.84
CA THR A 2 -4.98 -9.18 5.05
C THR A 2 -4.02 -10.25 5.56
N SER A 3 -3.11 -9.88 6.48
CA SER A 3 -2.09 -10.75 7.05
C SER A 3 -2.37 -11.18 8.49
N ASN A 4 -3.59 -10.98 8.98
CA ASN A 4 -3.95 -11.39 10.34
C ASN A 4 -3.78 -12.91 10.51
N PRO A 5 -3.36 -13.40 11.69
CA PRO A 5 -3.42 -14.82 12.01
C PRO A 5 -4.79 -15.40 11.69
N GLY A 6 -4.86 -16.56 11.05
CA GLY A 6 -6.12 -17.17 10.59
C GLY A 6 -6.73 -16.54 9.32
N SER A 7 -6.12 -15.52 8.73
CA SER A 7 -6.65 -14.94 7.48
C SER A 7 -6.75 -15.96 6.35
N ALA A 8 -5.84 -16.93 6.30
CA ALA A 8 -5.86 -18.02 5.32
C ALA A 8 -7.03 -18.98 5.52
N ASP A 9 -7.55 -19.12 6.75
CA ASP A 9 -8.66 -20.02 7.06
C ASP A 9 -9.95 -19.65 6.30
N PHE A 10 -10.06 -18.39 5.88
CA PHE A 10 -11.21 -17.89 5.11
C PHE A 10 -10.81 -17.42 3.72
N GLN A 11 -9.79 -16.55 3.63
CA GLN A 11 -9.53 -15.79 2.40
C GLN A 11 -8.99 -16.65 1.26
N THR A 12 -8.29 -17.74 1.58
CA THR A 12 -7.71 -18.66 0.60
C THR A 12 -8.54 -19.94 0.38
N GLN A 13 -9.69 -20.07 1.06
CA GLN A 13 -10.58 -21.21 0.85
C GLN A 13 -11.04 -21.29 -0.59
N ASP A 14 -11.04 -22.51 -1.14
CA ASP A 14 -11.53 -22.76 -2.49
C ASP A 14 -13.07 -22.62 -2.55
N MET A 15 -13.51 -21.71 -3.40
CA MET A 15 -14.92 -21.43 -3.67
C MET A 15 -15.25 -21.77 -5.13
N GLY A 16 -15.23 -23.08 -5.44
CA GLY A 16 -15.52 -23.55 -6.79
C GLY A 16 -14.42 -23.25 -7.80
N GLY A 17 -13.18 -23.63 -7.45
CA GLY A 17 -12.00 -23.51 -8.32
C GLY A 17 -11.26 -22.17 -8.24
N ALA A 18 -11.67 -21.27 -7.32
CA ALA A 18 -10.94 -20.03 -7.05
C ALA A 18 -11.01 -19.67 -5.56
N PRO A 19 -9.98 -18.99 -4.99
CA PRO A 19 -9.99 -18.60 -3.59
C PRO A 19 -11.06 -17.55 -3.32
N LEU A 20 -11.60 -17.53 -2.10
CA LEU A 20 -12.66 -16.60 -1.69
C LEU A 20 -12.35 -15.14 -2.04
N TYR A 21 -11.10 -14.67 -1.82
CA TYR A 21 -10.73 -13.29 -2.14
C TYR A 21 -10.91 -12.97 -3.65
N ALA A 22 -10.67 -13.95 -4.54
CA ALA A 22 -10.87 -13.78 -5.98
C ALA A 22 -12.35 -13.69 -6.33
N ARG A 23 -13.20 -14.54 -5.71
CA ARG A 23 -14.66 -14.49 -5.88
C ARG A 23 -15.25 -13.16 -5.43
N VAL A 24 -14.74 -12.60 -4.32
CA VAL A 24 -15.15 -11.27 -3.88
C VAL A 24 -14.83 -10.21 -4.94
N VAL A 25 -13.62 -10.25 -5.51
CA VAL A 25 -13.23 -9.31 -6.57
C VAL A 25 -14.07 -9.49 -7.83
N GLU A 26 -14.35 -10.73 -8.23
CA GLU A 26 -15.26 -11.02 -9.36
C GLU A 26 -16.64 -10.41 -9.14
N ALA A 27 -17.22 -10.57 -7.95
CA ALA A 27 -18.51 -9.99 -7.61
C ALA A 27 -18.51 -8.45 -7.59
N LEU A 28 -17.36 -7.83 -7.36
CA LEU A 28 -17.20 -6.36 -7.37
C LEU A 28 -16.98 -5.76 -8.77
N GLN A 29 -16.75 -6.58 -9.82
CA GLN A 29 -16.45 -6.08 -11.17
C GLN A 29 -17.46 -5.04 -11.70
N PRO A 30 -18.80 -5.21 -11.54
CA PRO A 30 -19.75 -4.19 -12.00
C PRO A 30 -19.59 -2.85 -11.27
N ALA A 31 -19.23 -2.88 -9.98
CA ALA A 31 -18.98 -1.66 -9.21
C ALA A 31 -17.64 -1.00 -9.61
N ILE A 32 -16.60 -1.80 -9.84
CA ILE A 32 -15.30 -1.32 -10.30
C ILE A 32 -15.46 -0.55 -11.62
N GLN A 33 -16.19 -1.12 -12.57
CA GLN A 33 -16.44 -0.50 -13.87
C GLN A 33 -17.29 0.77 -13.78
N ARG A 34 -18.36 0.74 -12.99
CA ARG A 34 -19.25 1.90 -12.82
C ARG A 34 -18.56 3.09 -12.15
N LEU A 35 -17.56 2.84 -11.32
CA LEU A 35 -16.83 3.86 -10.56
C LEU A 35 -15.50 4.26 -11.22
N GLU A 36 -15.28 3.86 -12.46
CA GLU A 36 -14.08 4.25 -13.22
C GLU A 36 -14.09 5.75 -13.52
N GLY A 37 -13.00 6.44 -13.15
CA GLY A 37 -12.77 7.84 -13.43
C GLY A 37 -12.11 8.08 -14.80
N ALA A 38 -11.96 9.34 -15.16
CA ALA A 38 -11.35 9.75 -16.43
C ALA A 38 -9.86 9.38 -16.55
N ASP A 39 -9.19 9.15 -15.45
CA ASP A 39 -7.80 8.71 -15.37
C ASP A 39 -7.61 7.19 -15.56
N GLY A 40 -8.73 6.47 -15.70
CA GLY A 40 -8.77 5.01 -15.91
C GLY A 40 -8.68 4.21 -14.61
N TRP A 41 -8.69 4.86 -13.44
CA TRP A 41 -8.78 4.20 -12.13
C TRP A 41 -10.22 4.24 -11.60
N SER A 42 -10.62 3.16 -10.93
CA SER A 42 -11.87 3.10 -10.20
C SER A 42 -11.73 3.81 -8.84
N SER A 43 -12.77 4.54 -8.43
CA SER A 43 -12.86 5.08 -7.07
C SER A 43 -13.08 3.97 -6.01
N LEU A 44 -13.40 2.75 -6.42
CA LEU A 44 -13.41 1.59 -5.53
C LEU A 44 -11.97 1.17 -5.26
N MET A 45 -11.59 1.08 -3.99
CA MET A 45 -10.28 0.62 -3.55
C MET A 45 -10.37 -0.78 -2.93
N LEU A 46 -9.33 -1.57 -3.13
CA LEU A 46 -9.15 -2.86 -2.49
C LEU A 46 -8.01 -2.80 -1.47
N VAL A 47 -8.18 -3.46 -0.33
CA VAL A 47 -7.08 -3.63 0.64
C VAL A 47 -6.23 -4.84 0.23
N ALA A 48 -4.97 -4.59 -0.14
CA ALA A 48 -4.00 -5.60 -0.54
C ALA A 48 -2.73 -5.45 0.31
N GLY A 49 -2.64 -6.18 1.42
CA GLY A 49 -1.55 -6.04 2.40
C GLY A 49 -0.17 -6.39 1.83
N ALA A 50 0.85 -5.63 2.22
CA ALA A 50 2.25 -5.81 1.80
C ALA A 50 2.82 -7.20 2.18
N THR A 51 2.26 -7.86 3.19
CA THR A 51 2.67 -9.20 3.63
C THR A 51 2.21 -10.34 2.70
N GLY A 52 1.50 -10.03 1.62
CA GLY A 52 1.05 -10.98 0.60
C GLY A 52 1.34 -10.47 -0.82
N PRO A 53 2.63 -10.35 -1.21
CA PRO A 53 2.99 -9.78 -2.51
C PRO A 53 2.46 -10.60 -3.69
N ASP A 54 2.40 -11.93 -3.59
CA ASP A 54 1.87 -12.77 -4.65
C ASP A 54 0.36 -12.63 -4.81
N GLU A 55 -0.37 -12.53 -3.70
CA GLU A 55 -1.80 -12.23 -3.74
C GLU A 55 -2.07 -10.82 -4.27
N ALA A 56 -1.22 -9.84 -3.93
CA ALA A 56 -1.34 -8.49 -4.48
C ALA A 56 -1.19 -8.48 -6.02
N ARG A 57 -0.24 -9.25 -6.56
CA ARG A 57 -0.08 -9.44 -8.01
C ARG A 57 -1.31 -10.10 -8.65
N LYS A 58 -1.84 -11.16 -8.02
CA LYS A 58 -3.07 -11.83 -8.49
C LYS A 58 -4.28 -10.91 -8.42
N LEU A 59 -4.44 -10.14 -7.34
CA LEU A 59 -5.50 -9.15 -7.22
C LEU A 59 -5.40 -8.09 -8.31
N ARG A 60 -4.19 -7.64 -8.65
CA ARG A 60 -3.98 -6.69 -9.75
C ARG A 60 -4.43 -7.26 -11.10
N GLN A 61 -4.18 -8.53 -11.37
CA GLN A 61 -4.66 -9.19 -12.58
C GLN A 61 -6.19 -9.27 -12.63
N LEU A 62 -6.83 -9.57 -11.49
CA LEU A 62 -8.29 -9.65 -11.37
C LEU A 62 -8.98 -8.28 -11.39
N ALA A 63 -8.35 -7.25 -10.85
CA ALA A 63 -8.89 -5.91 -10.72
C ALA A 63 -7.90 -4.85 -11.24
N PRO A 64 -7.61 -4.82 -12.56
CA PRO A 64 -6.56 -3.98 -13.14
C PRO A 64 -6.81 -2.49 -12.95
N LYS A 65 -8.06 -2.08 -12.76
CA LYS A 65 -8.47 -0.68 -12.60
C LYS A 65 -8.72 -0.24 -11.15
N CYS A 66 -8.59 -1.13 -10.17
CA CYS A 66 -8.73 -0.77 -8.77
C CYS A 66 -7.48 -0.10 -8.23
N LEU A 67 -7.65 0.93 -7.41
CA LEU A 67 -6.59 1.41 -6.54
C LEU A 67 -6.42 0.45 -5.35
N PHE A 68 -5.20 0.28 -4.88
CA PHE A 68 -4.92 -0.55 -3.71
C PHE A 68 -4.54 0.32 -2.51
N LEU A 69 -5.17 0.04 -1.36
CA LEU A 69 -4.66 0.45 -0.06
C LEU A 69 -3.76 -0.67 0.46
N VAL A 70 -2.49 -0.37 0.67
CA VAL A 70 -1.46 -1.36 1.01
C VAL A 70 -0.95 -1.15 2.44
N PRO A 71 -1.58 -1.74 3.46
CA PRO A 71 -1.07 -1.74 4.82
C PRO A 71 0.02 -2.80 5.01
N GLY A 72 0.77 -2.65 6.11
CA GLY A 72 1.77 -3.64 6.54
C GLY A 72 3.21 -3.32 6.14
N TYR A 73 3.44 -2.22 5.44
CA TYR A 73 4.78 -1.72 5.14
C TYR A 73 5.54 -1.35 6.42
N GLY A 74 6.80 -1.73 6.49
CA GLY A 74 7.73 -1.46 7.60
C GLY A 74 7.44 -2.30 8.84
N ALA A 75 6.49 -1.92 9.66
CA ALA A 75 6.24 -2.50 10.99
C ALA A 75 5.87 -4.00 11.02
N GLN A 76 5.58 -4.63 9.88
CA GLN A 76 5.31 -6.07 9.75
C GLN A 76 6.39 -6.81 8.96
N GLY A 77 7.56 -6.19 8.77
CA GLY A 77 8.71 -6.79 8.08
C GLY A 77 8.65 -6.76 6.56
N SER A 78 7.60 -6.16 5.96
CA SER A 78 7.50 -6.00 4.50
C SER A 78 8.20 -4.72 4.06
N GLY A 79 9.09 -4.81 3.08
CA GLY A 79 9.78 -3.67 2.46
C GLY A 79 9.01 -3.06 1.29
N ALA A 80 9.64 -2.10 0.63
CA ALA A 80 9.05 -1.42 -0.53
C ALA A 80 8.73 -2.37 -1.68
N GLN A 81 9.58 -3.37 -1.94
CA GLN A 81 9.33 -4.35 -3.00
C GLN A 81 8.01 -5.11 -2.81
N ASP A 82 7.72 -5.52 -1.57
CA ASP A 82 6.48 -6.22 -1.24
C ASP A 82 5.28 -5.29 -1.29
N ALA A 83 5.42 -4.08 -0.74
CA ALA A 83 4.36 -3.07 -0.73
C ALA A 83 3.95 -2.63 -2.14
N LEU A 84 4.89 -2.58 -3.07
CA LEU A 84 4.67 -2.17 -4.46
C LEU A 84 4.33 -3.34 -5.40
N ALA A 85 4.23 -4.58 -4.90
CA ALA A 85 4.02 -5.78 -5.72
C ALA A 85 2.74 -5.77 -6.56
N GLY A 86 1.70 -5.08 -6.10
CA GLY A 86 0.42 -4.90 -6.81
C GLY A 86 0.33 -3.59 -7.62
N PHE A 87 1.39 -2.80 -7.69
CA PHE A 87 1.44 -1.58 -8.49
C PHE A 87 1.70 -1.91 -9.96
N VAL A 88 1.38 -0.98 -10.86
CA VAL A 88 1.61 -1.10 -12.29
C VAL A 88 2.56 -0.03 -12.78
N ARG A 89 3.40 -0.37 -13.75
CA ARG A 89 4.30 0.59 -14.37
C ARG A 89 3.56 1.38 -15.44
N ARG A 90 3.63 2.71 -15.32
CA ARG A 90 3.15 3.64 -16.33
C ARG A 90 4.26 4.63 -16.67
N GLY A 91 4.83 4.51 -17.86
CA GLY A 91 6.04 5.24 -18.20
C GLY A 91 7.22 4.84 -17.29
N ASN A 92 7.81 5.82 -16.61
CA ASN A 92 8.97 5.63 -15.74
C ASN A 92 8.64 5.48 -14.24
N HIS A 93 7.35 5.45 -13.86
CA HIS A 93 6.94 5.32 -12.45
C HIS A 93 5.95 4.16 -12.23
N LEU A 94 5.74 3.80 -10.98
CA LEU A 94 4.72 2.85 -10.53
C LEU A 94 3.52 3.62 -9.97
N GLU A 95 2.32 3.11 -10.28
CA GLU A 95 1.06 3.68 -9.78
C GLU A 95 0.03 2.57 -9.48
N GLY A 96 -1.14 2.94 -9.00
CA GLY A 96 -2.24 2.01 -8.76
C GLY A 96 -2.52 1.73 -7.30
N GLY A 97 -1.95 2.49 -6.37
CA GLY A 97 -2.24 2.32 -4.96
C GLY A 97 -1.62 3.37 -4.05
N VAL A 98 -1.91 3.23 -2.76
CA VAL A 98 -1.38 4.04 -1.66
C VAL A 98 -0.81 3.10 -0.60
N VAL A 99 0.46 3.28 -0.26
CA VAL A 99 1.11 2.54 0.82
C VAL A 99 0.81 3.23 2.16
N ASN A 100 0.34 2.45 3.13
CA ASN A 100 0.05 2.95 4.47
C ASN A 100 1.11 2.48 5.47
N ALA A 101 1.76 3.44 6.13
CA ALA A 101 2.74 3.23 7.19
C ALA A 101 2.26 3.93 8.47
N SER A 102 1.75 3.19 9.44
CA SER A 102 1.26 3.77 10.70
C SER A 102 2.28 3.66 11.82
N ARG A 103 2.63 2.46 12.26
CA ARG A 103 3.48 2.25 13.44
C ARG A 103 4.91 2.73 13.21
N SER A 104 5.50 2.41 12.08
CA SER A 104 6.87 2.80 11.74
C SER A 104 7.06 4.31 11.60
N VAL A 105 5.99 5.05 11.29
CA VAL A 105 6.03 6.51 11.15
C VAL A 105 5.62 7.22 12.45
N ASN A 106 4.53 6.77 13.11
CA ASN A 106 4.01 7.48 14.28
C ASN A 106 4.76 7.10 15.58
N PHE A 107 5.43 5.96 15.60
CA PHE A 107 6.17 5.44 16.77
C PHE A 107 7.55 4.92 16.36
N PRO A 108 8.40 5.75 15.72
CA PRO A 108 9.76 5.36 15.40
C PRO A 108 10.58 5.23 16.70
N ASP A 109 11.66 4.43 16.67
CA ASP A 109 12.48 4.13 17.87
C ASP A 109 12.96 5.40 18.57
N GLY A 110 13.36 6.44 17.83
CA GLY A 110 13.80 7.72 18.39
C GLY A 110 12.69 8.55 19.07
N ALA A 111 11.41 8.31 18.76
CA ALA A 111 10.30 9.07 19.35
C ALA A 111 10.04 8.71 20.82
N ALA A 112 10.26 7.45 21.19
CA ALA A 112 10.06 7.00 22.58
C ALA A 112 11.08 7.57 23.57
N SER A 113 12.28 7.94 23.09
CA SER A 113 13.36 8.51 23.88
C SER A 113 13.49 10.04 23.79
N ALA A 114 12.59 10.70 23.04
CA ALA A 114 12.62 12.14 22.86
C ALA A 114 12.36 12.88 24.20
N GLY A 115 13.27 13.78 24.56
CA GLY A 115 13.18 14.58 25.78
C GLY A 115 12.28 15.81 25.65
N ASN A 116 11.92 16.18 24.43
CA ASN A 116 11.07 17.33 24.12
C ASN A 116 10.35 17.18 22.78
N LEU A 117 9.41 18.10 22.50
CA LEU A 117 8.59 18.08 21.29
C LEU A 117 9.41 18.17 20.01
N ALA A 118 10.48 18.96 19.97
CA ALA A 118 11.30 19.14 18.78
C ALA A 118 12.05 17.86 18.41
N GLU A 119 12.58 17.15 19.39
CA GLU A 119 13.22 15.84 19.17
C GLU A 119 12.21 14.81 18.69
N TRP A 120 11.00 14.78 19.27
CA TRP A 120 9.93 13.90 18.82
C TRP A 120 9.52 14.19 17.37
N GLN A 121 9.32 15.46 17.02
CA GLN A 121 9.00 15.87 15.64
C GLN A 121 10.12 15.49 14.66
N SER A 122 11.38 15.65 15.06
CA SER A 122 12.52 15.25 14.25
C SER A 122 12.56 13.76 13.98
N ALA A 123 12.27 12.92 14.99
CA ALA A 123 12.20 11.48 14.82
C ALA A 123 11.09 11.06 13.86
N ILE A 124 9.90 11.68 13.94
CA ILE A 124 8.80 11.44 13.01
C ILE A 124 9.18 11.85 11.58
N ALA A 125 9.75 13.04 11.40
CA ALA A 125 10.17 13.53 10.08
C ALA A 125 11.18 12.58 9.42
N GLN A 126 12.21 12.15 10.17
CA GLN A 126 13.19 11.18 9.68
C GLN A 126 12.56 9.84 9.27
N ALA A 127 11.57 9.36 10.01
CA ALA A 127 10.85 8.12 9.68
C ALA A 127 10.01 8.27 8.39
N ILE A 128 9.42 9.44 8.17
CA ILE A 128 8.69 9.75 6.93
C ILE A 128 9.67 9.79 5.76
N ASP A 129 10.78 10.54 5.89
CA ASP A 129 11.79 10.69 4.84
C ASP A 129 12.39 9.34 4.45
N ALA A 130 12.70 8.49 5.44
CA ALA A 130 13.22 7.14 5.20
C ALA A 130 12.21 6.26 4.44
N ALA A 131 10.93 6.29 4.82
CA ALA A 131 9.88 5.54 4.14
C ALA A 131 9.65 6.04 2.70
N GLN A 132 9.69 7.35 2.49
CA GLN A 132 9.57 7.95 1.16
C GLN A 132 10.76 7.57 0.27
N ALA A 133 11.98 7.65 0.79
CA ALA A 133 13.19 7.27 0.05
C ALA A 133 13.15 5.79 -0.38
N ASP A 134 12.80 4.88 0.53
CA ASP A 134 12.69 3.45 0.24
C ASP A 134 11.65 3.15 -0.86
N LEU A 135 10.45 3.73 -0.75
CA LEU A 135 9.40 3.56 -1.75
C LEU A 135 9.75 4.22 -3.09
N THR A 136 10.35 5.42 -3.08
CA THR A 136 10.72 6.18 -4.27
C THR A 136 11.80 5.47 -5.07
N ALA A 137 12.78 4.86 -4.41
CA ALA A 137 13.86 4.13 -5.06
C ALA A 137 13.35 3.02 -6.01
N LEU A 138 12.20 2.41 -5.72
CA LEU A 138 11.61 1.36 -6.53
C LEU A 138 10.46 1.84 -7.42
N SER A 139 9.72 2.88 -7.00
CA SER A 139 8.56 3.37 -7.75
C SER A 139 8.92 4.21 -8.96
N GLY A 140 10.12 4.81 -9.00
CA GLY A 140 10.54 5.74 -10.05
C GLY A 140 9.85 7.11 -9.97
N ILE A 141 9.16 7.41 -8.88
CA ILE A 141 8.58 8.75 -8.64
C ILE A 141 9.74 9.67 -8.26
N ALA A 142 9.93 10.77 -9.02
CA ALA A 142 10.91 11.79 -8.65
C ALA A 142 10.54 12.40 -7.29
N GLU A 143 11.54 12.62 -6.43
CA GLU A 143 11.36 13.35 -5.19
C GLU A 143 10.71 14.72 -5.51
N ARG A 144 9.53 14.95 -4.95
CA ARG A 144 9.00 16.31 -4.93
C ARG A 144 9.81 17.04 -3.86
N SER A 145 10.75 17.86 -4.30
CA SER A 145 11.38 18.90 -3.46
C SER A 145 10.28 19.89 -3.04
N GLY A 146 9.50 19.48 -2.04
CA GLY A 146 8.47 20.29 -1.42
C GLY A 146 9.08 21.10 -0.30
N THR A 147 9.67 22.24 -0.63
CA THR A 147 9.78 23.33 0.33
C THR A 147 8.35 23.71 0.69
N LEU A 148 7.86 23.26 1.85
CA LEU A 148 6.74 23.90 2.50
C LEU A 148 7.23 25.30 2.89
N ALA A 149 7.09 26.25 1.96
CA ALA A 149 7.22 27.66 2.29
C ALA A 149 6.10 27.96 3.28
N GLY A 150 6.49 28.24 4.51
CA GLY A 150 5.58 28.69 5.55
C GLY A 150 4.88 29.99 5.13
N ASN A 151 3.62 30.04 5.42
CA ASN A 151 2.84 31.23 5.69
C ASN A 151 2.21 31.10 7.05
#